data_2d384cc54d29ac39230ef60c37d8877b
#
_entry.id   2d384cc54d29ac39230ef60c37d8877b
#
_cell.length_a   1.000
_cell.length_b   1.000
_cell.length_c   1.000
_cell.angle_alpha   90.00
_cell.angle_beta   90.00
_cell.angle_gamma   90.00
#
_symmetry.space_group_name_H-M   'P 1'
#
loop_
_entity.id
_entity.type
_entity.pdbx_description
1 polymer ?
#
loop_
_entity_poly.entity_id
_entity_poly.type
_entity_poly.pdbx_seq_one_letter_code
_entity_poly.pdbx_strand_id
1 'polypeptide(L)'
;MKKQFILFSVLVCNAISLFASNNTADTFDWRGASVYFVITDRFCNGDTTNDINYGRIVDYGTEQLNAATFHGGDFKGMKKKAKEGYFTDLGVDVVWMTDVYEQIHGWMSGSGSINDFPHYGYHGYYPLDYTQIDKNYGTVEEFRALVDTLHAQGIRVMLGANLNNPGYPTLLDAIQYDFAEVGLTPQQAAEHIREWSFDDFFAQRLTWSGWYDRPWIRMPDEHWDENNPLEATVFGMPDFKEERTEMVRIPAFL
;
A
#
# COMPACT_ATOMS: atom_id res chain seq x y z
N MET A 1 -0.28 -3.28 56.96
CA MET A 1 0.07 -2.77 55.59
C MET A 1 0.87 -3.75 54.75
N LYS A 2 1.79 -4.57 55.28
CA LYS A 2 2.62 -5.51 54.45
C LYS A 2 1.85 -6.69 53.84
N LYS A 3 0.74 -7.15 54.42
CA LYS A 3 -0.04 -8.29 53.88
C LYS A 3 -0.91 -7.94 52.66
N GLN A 4 -1.33 -6.69 52.50
CA GLN A 4 -2.12 -6.27 51.33
C GLN A 4 -1.26 -6.12 50.09
N PHE A 5 0.02 -5.76 50.20
CA PHE A 5 0.93 -5.63 49.08
C PHE A 5 1.28 -6.98 48.45
N ILE A 6 1.40 -8.04 49.26
CA ILE A 6 1.71 -9.39 48.75
C ILE A 6 0.51 -9.97 47.98
N LEU A 7 -0.73 -9.70 48.44
CA LEU A 7 -1.92 -10.17 47.75
C LEU A 7 -2.10 -9.50 46.38
N PHE A 8 -1.78 -8.21 46.28
CA PHE A 8 -1.86 -7.46 45.03
C PHE A 8 -0.81 -7.91 44.02
N SER A 9 0.42 -8.21 44.47
CA SER A 9 1.49 -8.71 43.59
C SER A 9 1.18 -10.11 43.02
N VAL A 10 0.54 -10.98 43.80
CA VAL A 10 0.14 -12.32 43.34
C VAL A 10 -1.02 -12.24 42.34
N LEU A 11 -1.97 -11.32 42.54
CA LEU A 11 -3.07 -11.11 41.59
C LEU A 11 -2.57 -10.55 40.25
N VAL A 12 -1.61 -9.61 40.27
CA VAL A 12 -1.04 -9.03 39.06
C VAL A 12 -0.22 -10.08 38.29
N CYS A 13 0.57 -10.92 38.99
CA CYS A 13 1.28 -12.01 38.32
C CYS A 13 0.35 -13.07 37.72
N ASN A 14 -0.79 -13.40 38.36
CA ASN A 14 -1.77 -14.32 37.79
C ASN A 14 -2.57 -13.69 36.63
N ALA A 15 -2.83 -12.37 36.65
CA ALA A 15 -3.44 -11.68 35.53
C ALA A 15 -2.53 -11.62 34.31
N ILE A 16 -1.23 -11.43 34.50
CA ILE A 16 -0.23 -11.45 33.40
C ILE A 16 -0.08 -12.88 32.84
N SER A 17 -0.19 -13.91 33.66
CA SER A 17 -0.17 -15.32 33.19
C SER A 17 -1.41 -15.72 32.40
N LEU A 18 -2.56 -15.05 32.61
CA LEU A 18 -3.79 -15.29 31.83
C LEU A 18 -3.79 -14.61 30.46
N PHE A 19 -2.86 -13.65 30.24
CA PHE A 19 -2.62 -13.05 28.92
C PHE A 19 -1.39 -13.66 28.19
N ALA A 20 -0.70 -14.63 28.77
CA ALA A 20 0.17 -15.52 28.02
C ALA A 20 -0.73 -16.38 27.16
N SER A 21 -1.13 -15.84 25.99
CA SER A 21 -1.92 -16.55 25.01
C SER A 21 -1.27 -17.90 24.76
N ASN A 22 -2.09 -18.93 24.66
CA ASN A 22 -1.70 -20.19 24.07
C ASN A 22 -1.14 -19.91 22.67
N ASN A 23 0.15 -19.63 22.57
CA ASN A 23 0.88 -19.70 21.32
C ASN A 23 0.94 -21.19 20.94
N THR A 24 -0.21 -21.73 20.53
CA THR A 24 -0.20 -22.91 19.67
C THR A 24 0.58 -22.46 18.45
N ALA A 25 1.79 -22.99 18.29
CA ALA A 25 2.57 -22.73 17.08
C ALA A 25 1.65 -22.93 15.88
N ASP A 26 1.61 -21.96 14.99
CA ASP A 26 0.81 -22.07 13.76
C ASP A 26 1.31 -23.32 13.01
N THR A 27 0.48 -24.34 12.99
CA THR A 27 0.80 -25.63 12.35
C THR A 27 0.47 -25.64 10.87
N PHE A 28 0.20 -24.47 10.28
CA PHE A 28 -0.12 -24.36 8.86
C PHE A 28 1.08 -24.81 8.00
N ASP A 29 0.84 -25.79 7.12
CA ASP A 29 1.89 -26.30 6.22
C ASP A 29 1.91 -25.50 4.91
N TRP A 30 2.82 -24.56 4.83
CA TRP A 30 3.02 -23.73 3.64
C TRP A 30 3.48 -24.49 2.39
N ARG A 31 4.06 -25.68 2.53
CA ARG A 31 4.67 -26.44 1.43
C ARG A 31 3.65 -26.97 0.42
N GLY A 32 2.42 -27.18 0.86
CA GLY A 32 1.33 -27.68 0.02
C GLY A 32 0.21 -26.68 -0.19
N ALA A 33 0.37 -25.44 0.30
CA ALA A 33 -0.67 -24.44 0.29
C ALA A 33 -0.97 -23.93 -1.12
N SER A 34 -2.25 -23.88 -1.47
CA SER A 34 -2.73 -23.21 -2.67
C SER A 34 -2.89 -21.71 -2.40
N VAL A 35 -2.18 -20.88 -3.17
CA VAL A 35 -2.17 -19.43 -3.02
C VAL A 35 -2.98 -18.79 -4.15
N TYR A 36 -3.98 -17.99 -3.80
CA TYR A 36 -4.74 -17.17 -4.73
C TYR A 36 -4.23 -15.73 -4.68
N PHE A 37 -3.51 -15.32 -5.71
CA PHE A 37 -3.06 -13.92 -5.85
C PHE A 37 -4.19 -13.05 -6.38
N VAL A 38 -4.40 -11.88 -5.75
CA VAL A 38 -5.47 -10.96 -6.14
C VAL A 38 -4.99 -9.51 -6.14
N ILE A 39 -5.31 -8.80 -7.21
CA ILE A 39 -5.27 -7.35 -7.26
C ILE A 39 -6.63 -6.87 -6.75
N THR A 40 -6.65 -6.24 -5.58
CA THR A 40 -7.88 -5.86 -4.86
C THR A 40 -8.84 -5.09 -5.75
N ASP A 41 -8.35 -4.06 -6.43
CA ASP A 41 -9.13 -3.21 -7.34
C ASP A 41 -9.85 -3.97 -8.46
N ARG A 42 -9.28 -5.10 -8.90
CA ARG A 42 -9.76 -5.87 -10.06
C ARG A 42 -10.68 -7.02 -9.71
N PHE A 43 -10.89 -7.29 -8.42
CA PHE A 43 -11.56 -8.52 -8.01
C PHE A 43 -13.07 -8.38 -7.94
N CYS A 44 -13.59 -7.52 -7.10
CA CYS A 44 -15.03 -7.34 -6.92
C CYS A 44 -15.33 -6.01 -6.24
N ASN A 45 -16.15 -5.18 -6.88
CA ASN A 45 -16.70 -3.97 -6.26
C ASN A 45 -17.86 -4.35 -5.32
N GLY A 46 -17.73 -4.00 -4.06
CA GLY A 46 -18.75 -4.24 -3.02
C GLY A 46 -19.37 -2.95 -2.49
N ASP A 47 -18.73 -1.80 -2.77
CA ASP A 47 -19.19 -0.50 -2.31
C ASP A 47 -18.82 0.60 -3.32
N THR A 48 -19.77 0.97 -4.15
CA THR A 48 -19.55 2.01 -5.15
C THR A 48 -19.35 3.42 -4.57
N THR A 49 -19.55 3.61 -3.27
CA THR A 49 -19.35 4.91 -2.62
C THR A 49 -17.89 5.24 -2.35
N ASN A 50 -17.00 4.23 -2.38
CA ASN A 50 -15.56 4.38 -2.21
C ASN A 50 -14.77 4.38 -3.53
N ASP A 51 -15.42 4.24 -4.68
CA ASP A 51 -14.76 4.14 -5.98
C ASP A 51 -13.98 5.39 -6.36
N ILE A 52 -14.50 6.58 -6.02
CA ILE A 52 -13.94 7.87 -6.42
C ILE A 52 -13.38 8.59 -5.20
N ASN A 53 -12.13 8.29 -4.86
CA ASN A 53 -11.38 9.01 -3.85
C ASN A 53 -10.20 9.77 -4.49
N TYR A 54 -9.73 10.79 -3.81
CA TYR A 54 -8.59 11.61 -4.21
C TYR A 54 -8.72 12.21 -5.63
N GLY A 55 -9.94 12.19 -6.22
CA GLY A 55 -10.20 12.64 -7.59
C GLY A 55 -9.61 11.70 -8.66
N ARG A 56 -9.34 10.46 -8.34
CA ARG A 56 -8.92 9.43 -9.30
C ARG A 56 -10.06 9.09 -10.24
N ILE A 57 -9.71 8.64 -11.45
CA ILE A 57 -10.69 8.16 -12.43
C ILE A 57 -10.98 6.69 -12.17
N VAL A 58 -12.23 6.31 -12.30
CA VAL A 58 -12.71 4.92 -12.22
C VAL A 58 -13.31 4.54 -13.57
N ASP A 59 -12.90 3.38 -14.08
CA ASP A 59 -13.49 2.76 -15.27
C ASP A 59 -14.06 1.41 -14.88
N TYR A 60 -15.35 1.25 -14.98
CA TYR A 60 -16.04 -0.01 -14.66
C TYR A 60 -15.89 -1.09 -15.73
N GLY A 61 -14.94 -0.92 -16.64
CA GLY A 61 -14.65 -1.89 -17.71
C GLY A 61 -15.64 -1.83 -18.88
N THR A 62 -16.47 -0.79 -18.94
CA THR A 62 -17.49 -0.66 -19.99
C THR A 62 -16.93 -0.11 -21.30
N GLU A 63 -15.82 0.62 -21.25
CA GLU A 63 -15.27 1.29 -22.43
C GLU A 63 -13.87 0.79 -22.84
N GLN A 64 -13.20 -0.03 -22.04
CA GLN A 64 -11.86 -0.58 -22.27
C GLN A 64 -10.74 0.46 -22.57
N LEU A 65 -11.02 1.74 -22.36
CA LEU A 65 -10.12 2.81 -22.79
C LEU A 65 -9.07 3.17 -21.74
N ASN A 66 -9.26 2.72 -20.48
CA ASN A 66 -8.38 3.08 -19.37
C ASN A 66 -8.00 1.87 -18.51
N ALA A 67 -7.33 0.89 -19.11
CA ALA A 67 -6.91 -0.33 -18.42
C ALA A 67 -6.05 -0.08 -17.18
N ALA A 68 -5.39 1.05 -17.08
CA ALA A 68 -4.52 1.43 -15.96
C ALA A 68 -5.17 2.40 -14.97
N THR A 69 -6.51 2.48 -14.92
CA THR A 69 -7.25 3.20 -13.88
C THR A 69 -7.84 2.26 -12.83
N PHE A 70 -8.44 2.81 -11.79
CA PHE A 70 -9.21 2.04 -10.82
C PHE A 70 -10.49 1.48 -11.43
N HIS A 71 -10.91 0.28 -11.00
CA HIS A 71 -12.14 -0.41 -11.41
C HIS A 71 -13.10 -0.65 -10.24
N GLY A 72 -12.74 -0.21 -9.04
CA GLY A 72 -13.61 -0.18 -7.87
C GLY A 72 -13.66 -1.46 -7.04
N GLY A 73 -12.78 -2.43 -7.27
CA GLY A 73 -12.67 -3.59 -6.38
C GLY A 73 -12.21 -3.20 -4.98
N ASP A 74 -12.84 -3.77 -3.93
CA ASP A 74 -12.68 -3.35 -2.56
C ASP A 74 -12.79 -4.51 -1.53
N PHE A 75 -12.55 -4.21 -0.26
CA PHE A 75 -12.62 -5.19 0.83
C PHE A 75 -14.03 -5.73 1.06
N LYS A 76 -15.07 -4.93 0.85
CA LYS A 76 -16.46 -5.37 0.95
C LYS A 76 -16.79 -6.39 -0.13
N GLY A 77 -16.35 -6.14 -1.35
CA GLY A 77 -16.52 -7.06 -2.47
C GLY A 77 -15.78 -8.38 -2.26
N MET A 78 -14.52 -8.30 -1.82
CA MET A 78 -13.75 -9.49 -1.45
C MET A 78 -14.43 -10.29 -0.32
N LYS A 79 -14.87 -9.60 0.75
CA LYS A 79 -15.59 -10.23 1.87
C LYS A 79 -16.90 -10.87 1.42
N LYS A 80 -17.65 -10.23 0.52
CA LYS A 80 -18.85 -10.78 -0.08
C LYS A 80 -18.53 -12.10 -0.79
N LYS A 81 -17.50 -12.12 -1.64
CA LYS A 81 -17.07 -13.32 -2.37
C LYS A 81 -16.58 -14.44 -1.44
N ALA A 82 -15.84 -14.09 -0.39
CA ALA A 82 -15.46 -15.06 0.65
C ALA A 82 -16.70 -15.70 1.31
N LYS A 83 -17.71 -14.91 1.69
CA LYS A 83 -18.96 -15.42 2.28
C LYS A 83 -19.80 -16.25 1.31
N GLU A 84 -19.72 -16.00 0.02
CA GLU A 84 -20.36 -16.79 -1.03
C GLU A 84 -19.66 -18.14 -1.29
N GLY A 85 -18.53 -18.41 -0.63
CA GLY A 85 -17.78 -19.66 -0.78
C GLY A 85 -16.75 -19.63 -1.92
N TYR A 86 -16.53 -18.51 -2.58
CA TYR A 86 -15.66 -18.44 -3.76
C TYR A 86 -14.27 -19.05 -3.55
N PHE A 87 -13.60 -18.69 -2.45
CA PHE A 87 -12.25 -19.20 -2.17
C PHE A 87 -12.27 -20.65 -1.65
N THR A 88 -13.25 -21.01 -0.85
CA THR A 88 -13.40 -22.39 -0.33
C THR A 88 -13.73 -23.39 -1.44
N ASP A 89 -14.58 -23.01 -2.38
CA ASP A 89 -14.97 -23.87 -3.50
C ASP A 89 -13.81 -24.08 -4.48
N LEU A 90 -12.88 -23.12 -4.56
CA LEU A 90 -11.63 -23.25 -5.32
C LEU A 90 -10.54 -24.02 -4.56
N GLY A 91 -10.74 -24.35 -3.28
CA GLY A 91 -9.73 -25.01 -2.46
C GLY A 91 -8.53 -24.11 -2.17
N VAL A 92 -8.75 -22.82 -1.95
CA VAL A 92 -7.70 -21.84 -1.64
C VAL A 92 -7.35 -21.92 -0.16
N ASP A 93 -6.07 -22.03 0.14
CA ASP A 93 -5.53 -22.00 1.51
C ASP A 93 -5.06 -20.61 1.93
N VAL A 94 -4.59 -19.80 0.96
CA VAL A 94 -4.04 -18.47 1.20
C VAL A 94 -4.55 -17.49 0.16
N VAL A 95 -5.09 -16.36 0.58
CA VAL A 95 -5.37 -15.21 -0.28
C VAL A 95 -4.20 -14.22 -0.15
N TRP A 96 -3.47 -14.02 -1.24
CA TRP A 96 -2.39 -13.04 -1.32
C TRP A 96 -2.89 -11.79 -2.03
N MET A 97 -3.05 -10.71 -1.28
CA MET A 97 -3.47 -9.41 -1.77
C MET A 97 -2.25 -8.56 -2.15
N THR A 98 -2.40 -7.75 -3.20
CA THR A 98 -1.45 -6.65 -3.45
C THR A 98 -1.48 -5.64 -2.31
N ASP A 99 -0.51 -4.72 -2.29
CA ASP A 99 -0.39 -3.70 -1.26
C ASP A 99 -1.68 -2.90 -1.13
N VAL A 100 -2.12 -2.69 0.10
CA VAL A 100 -3.39 -2.00 0.43
C VAL A 100 -3.18 -0.59 0.95
N TYR A 101 -1.92 -0.15 1.04
CA TYR A 101 -1.54 1.18 1.51
C TYR A 101 -2.06 2.27 0.58
N GLU A 102 -2.18 3.49 1.10
CA GLU A 102 -2.58 4.65 0.30
C GLU A 102 -1.62 4.86 -0.87
N GLN A 103 -2.18 4.89 -2.08
CA GLN A 103 -1.45 5.05 -3.33
C GLN A 103 -1.41 6.52 -3.74
N ILE A 104 -0.49 6.88 -4.64
CA ILE A 104 -0.42 8.23 -5.21
C ILE A 104 -1.80 8.70 -5.69
N HIS A 105 -2.09 9.99 -5.54
CA HIS A 105 -3.42 10.55 -5.85
C HIS A 105 -3.63 10.90 -7.32
N GLY A 106 -2.59 10.95 -8.08
CA GLY A 106 -2.64 11.14 -9.52
C GLY A 106 -2.21 9.90 -10.30
N TRP A 107 -1.49 10.13 -11.36
CA TRP A 107 -1.00 9.09 -12.25
C TRP A 107 0.43 9.38 -12.70
N MET A 108 1.10 8.34 -13.13
CA MET A 108 2.36 8.43 -13.83
C MET A 108 2.09 8.32 -15.33
N SER A 109 2.62 9.24 -16.12
CA SER A 109 2.70 9.10 -17.57
C SER A 109 3.98 8.37 -17.94
N GLY A 110 3.92 7.55 -18.97
CA GLY A 110 5.04 6.71 -19.38
C GLY A 110 6.09 7.48 -20.19
N SER A 111 6.80 6.76 -21.02
CA SER A 111 7.99 7.24 -21.74
C SER A 111 7.72 8.08 -22.98
N GLY A 112 6.49 8.59 -23.19
CA GLY A 112 6.13 9.34 -24.38
C GLY A 112 6.00 8.47 -25.65
N SER A 113 5.74 7.17 -25.48
CA SER A 113 5.46 6.29 -26.60
C SER A 113 4.03 6.47 -27.10
N ILE A 114 3.75 5.99 -28.33
CA ILE A 114 2.41 6.09 -28.94
C ILE A 114 1.32 5.37 -28.12
N ASN A 115 1.71 4.49 -27.19
CA ASN A 115 0.82 3.74 -26.30
C ASN A 115 0.88 4.28 -24.87
N ASP A 116 1.41 5.49 -24.70
CA ASP A 116 1.49 6.11 -23.38
C ASP A 116 0.11 6.57 -22.93
N PHE A 117 -0.25 6.18 -21.72
CA PHE A 117 -1.52 6.53 -21.10
C PHE A 117 -1.32 6.66 -19.58
N PRO A 118 -2.21 7.39 -18.88
CA PRO A 118 -2.12 7.54 -17.44
C PRO A 118 -2.14 6.21 -16.69
N HIS A 119 -1.11 5.97 -15.87
CA HIS A 119 -0.99 4.81 -15.00
C HIS A 119 -1.27 5.19 -13.56
N TYR A 120 -2.39 4.73 -13.02
CA TYR A 120 -2.80 4.92 -11.63
C TYR A 120 -2.29 3.78 -10.74
N GLY A 121 -2.24 4.01 -9.43
CA GLY A 121 -1.76 3.03 -8.45
C GLY A 121 -2.75 1.90 -8.10
N TYR A 122 -3.69 1.56 -8.99
CA TYR A 122 -4.73 0.54 -8.76
C TYR A 122 -4.19 -0.84 -8.36
N HIS A 123 -2.96 -1.12 -8.75
CA HIS A 123 -2.29 -2.40 -8.48
C HIS A 123 -1.62 -2.47 -7.11
N GLY A 124 -1.55 -1.37 -6.34
CA GLY A 124 -0.93 -1.32 -5.02
C GLY A 124 0.56 -0.99 -5.00
N TYR A 125 1.24 -0.86 -6.15
CA TYR A 125 2.71 -0.72 -6.22
C TYR A 125 3.19 0.73 -6.34
N TYR A 126 2.32 1.71 -6.10
CA TYR A 126 2.69 3.12 -6.00
C TYR A 126 2.33 3.69 -4.63
N PRO A 127 2.84 3.09 -3.52
CA PRO A 127 2.48 3.53 -2.18
C PRO A 127 2.95 4.96 -1.92
N LEU A 128 2.07 5.73 -1.29
CA LEU A 128 2.31 7.10 -0.87
C LEU A 128 2.44 7.18 0.66
N ASP A 129 1.51 6.55 1.38
CA ASP A 129 1.51 6.52 2.84
C ASP A 129 1.30 5.09 3.34
N TYR A 130 2.34 4.52 3.95
CA TYR A 130 2.30 3.16 4.50
C TYR A 130 1.54 3.05 5.81
N THR A 131 1.14 4.18 6.41
CA THR A 131 0.39 4.22 7.67
C THR A 131 -1.12 4.25 7.45
N GLN A 132 -1.58 4.42 6.22
CA GLN A 132 -2.97 4.52 5.83
C GLN A 132 -3.37 3.41 4.85
N ILE A 133 -4.61 2.97 4.94
CA ILE A 133 -5.23 2.15 3.90
C ILE A 133 -5.78 3.07 2.80
N ASP A 134 -5.62 2.66 1.55
CA ASP A 134 -6.20 3.39 0.42
C ASP A 134 -7.73 3.40 0.50
N LYS A 135 -8.31 4.58 0.44
CA LYS A 135 -9.77 4.76 0.58
C LYS A 135 -10.59 4.12 -0.54
N ASN A 136 -9.97 3.88 -1.71
CA ASN A 136 -10.63 3.13 -2.77
C ASN A 136 -10.78 1.64 -2.43
N TYR A 137 -9.97 1.11 -1.52
CA TYR A 137 -10.10 -0.28 -1.05
C TYR A 137 -11.01 -0.40 0.18
N GLY A 138 -11.20 0.70 0.93
CA GLY A 138 -12.05 0.72 2.11
C GLY A 138 -11.37 1.24 3.37
N THR A 139 -11.87 0.80 4.53
CA THR A 139 -11.38 1.20 5.85
C THR A 139 -10.59 0.08 6.54
N VAL A 140 -9.87 0.43 7.61
CA VAL A 140 -9.17 -0.55 8.47
C VAL A 140 -10.15 -1.57 9.05
N GLU A 141 -11.35 -1.13 9.44
CA GLU A 141 -12.41 -1.98 9.99
C GLU A 141 -12.94 -2.97 8.94
N GLU A 142 -13.07 -2.53 7.70
CA GLU A 142 -13.49 -3.38 6.58
C GLU A 142 -12.42 -4.40 6.22
N PHE A 143 -11.15 -3.98 6.23
CA PHE A 143 -10.02 -4.88 6.04
C PHE A 143 -9.97 -5.96 7.13
N ARG A 144 -10.07 -5.57 8.42
CA ARG A 144 -10.14 -6.52 9.53
C ARG A 144 -11.29 -7.49 9.38
N ALA A 145 -12.49 -6.99 9.02
CA ALA A 145 -13.66 -7.83 8.83
C ALA A 145 -13.53 -8.82 7.64
N LEU A 146 -12.77 -8.45 6.60
CA LEU A 146 -12.39 -9.36 5.52
C LEU A 146 -11.44 -10.45 6.04
N VAL A 147 -10.39 -10.07 6.74
CA VAL A 147 -9.40 -11.00 7.32
C VAL A 147 -10.06 -11.97 8.27
N ASP A 148 -10.91 -11.50 9.18
CA ASP A 148 -11.67 -12.34 10.11
C ASP A 148 -12.57 -13.34 9.37
N THR A 149 -13.19 -12.91 8.27
CA THR A 149 -14.05 -13.78 7.44
C THR A 149 -13.24 -14.90 6.79
N LEU A 150 -12.08 -14.60 6.23
CA LEU A 150 -11.19 -15.59 5.62
C LEU A 150 -10.59 -16.54 6.67
N HIS A 151 -10.14 -16.02 7.80
CA HIS A 151 -9.63 -16.82 8.91
C HIS A 151 -10.68 -17.78 9.48
N ALA A 152 -11.94 -17.35 9.58
CA ALA A 152 -13.04 -18.22 10.01
C ALA A 152 -13.30 -19.40 9.04
N GLN A 153 -12.86 -19.27 7.79
CA GLN A 153 -12.92 -20.32 6.77
C GLN A 153 -11.63 -21.16 6.70
N GLY A 154 -10.66 -20.90 7.59
CA GLY A 154 -9.34 -21.56 7.59
C GLY A 154 -8.38 -21.02 6.53
N ILE A 155 -8.72 -19.94 5.85
CA ILE A 155 -7.91 -19.32 4.79
C ILE A 155 -6.99 -18.26 5.39
N ARG A 156 -5.69 -18.33 5.12
CA ARG A 156 -4.70 -17.32 5.53
C ARG A 156 -4.76 -16.12 4.62
N VAL A 157 -4.37 -14.96 5.14
CA VAL A 157 -4.18 -13.74 4.36
C VAL A 157 -2.70 -13.42 4.30
N MET A 158 -2.19 -13.21 3.10
CA MET A 158 -0.86 -12.69 2.82
C MET A 158 -1.03 -11.30 2.20
N LEU A 159 -0.33 -10.32 2.75
CA LEU A 159 -0.36 -8.95 2.26
C LEU A 159 0.93 -8.65 1.52
N GLY A 160 0.82 -8.05 0.34
CA GLY A 160 1.96 -7.44 -0.32
C GLY A 160 2.49 -6.28 0.51
N ALA A 161 3.79 -6.11 0.50
CA ALA A 161 4.45 -4.96 1.11
C ALA A 161 5.66 -4.58 0.25
N ASN A 162 5.50 -3.56 -0.57
CA ASN A 162 6.61 -3.00 -1.33
C ASN A 162 7.42 -2.10 -0.40
N LEU A 163 8.56 -2.59 0.06
CA LEU A 163 9.44 -1.89 1.00
C LEU A 163 10.69 -1.33 0.32
N ASN A 164 10.84 -1.52 -0.99
CA ASN A 164 11.97 -1.03 -1.77
C ASN A 164 11.81 0.44 -2.17
N ASN A 165 10.59 0.83 -2.51
CA ASN A 165 10.34 2.16 -3.07
C ASN A 165 8.95 2.68 -2.71
N PRO A 166 8.79 4.00 -2.53
CA PRO A 166 7.49 4.65 -2.63
C PRO A 166 7.04 4.73 -4.09
N GLY A 167 5.79 5.14 -4.31
CA GLY A 167 5.29 5.46 -5.64
C GLY A 167 5.88 6.76 -6.20
N TYR A 168 5.40 7.16 -7.37
CA TYR A 168 5.72 8.44 -7.99
C TYR A 168 4.89 9.57 -7.36
N PRO A 169 5.44 10.40 -6.47
CA PRO A 169 4.66 11.45 -5.82
C PRO A 169 4.32 12.54 -6.84
N THR A 170 3.04 12.78 -7.03
CA THR A 170 2.59 13.85 -7.92
C THR A 170 2.74 15.22 -7.27
N LEU A 171 2.58 16.30 -8.04
CA LEU A 171 2.53 17.65 -7.46
C LEU A 171 1.40 17.79 -6.45
N LEU A 172 0.27 17.12 -6.70
CA LEU A 172 -0.85 17.10 -5.75
C LEU A 172 -0.43 16.49 -4.42
N ASP A 173 0.28 15.36 -4.46
CA ASP A 173 0.78 14.67 -3.27
C ASP A 173 1.80 15.54 -2.53
N ALA A 174 2.75 16.12 -3.26
CA ALA A 174 3.78 16.99 -2.68
C ALA A 174 3.17 18.21 -1.95
N ILE A 175 2.14 18.81 -2.52
CA ILE A 175 1.44 19.95 -1.91
C ILE A 175 0.58 19.50 -0.72
N GLN A 176 -0.16 18.42 -0.88
CA GLN A 176 -1.12 17.95 0.14
C GLN A 176 -0.42 17.47 1.41
N TYR A 177 0.73 16.83 1.28
CA TYR A 177 1.50 16.27 2.40
C TYR A 177 2.72 17.10 2.80
N ASP A 178 2.90 18.24 2.16
CA ASP A 178 4.05 19.12 2.42
C ASP A 178 5.41 18.41 2.29
N PHE A 179 5.52 17.54 1.29
CA PHE A 179 6.76 16.79 1.02
C PHE A 179 7.85 17.63 0.38
N ALA A 180 7.45 18.67 -0.36
CA ALA A 180 8.36 19.46 -1.14
C ALA A 180 7.86 20.89 -1.33
N GLU A 181 8.82 21.81 -1.45
CA GLU A 181 8.56 23.14 -2.00
C GLU A 181 8.43 23.00 -3.53
N VAL A 182 7.32 23.49 -4.07
CA VAL A 182 7.04 23.43 -5.51
C VAL A 182 7.43 24.74 -6.17
N GLY A 183 8.50 24.71 -6.95
CA GLY A 183 9.04 25.86 -7.69
C GLY A 183 8.24 26.24 -8.94
N LEU A 184 6.90 26.12 -8.89
CA LEU A 184 5.99 26.43 -9.98
C LEU A 184 5.02 27.55 -9.59
N THR A 185 4.59 28.32 -10.59
CA THR A 185 3.44 29.21 -10.40
C THR A 185 2.18 28.36 -10.20
N PRO A 186 1.14 28.91 -9.50
CA PRO A 186 -0.14 28.18 -9.33
C PRO A 186 -0.76 27.70 -10.64
N GLN A 187 -0.57 28.45 -11.73
CA GLN A 187 -1.11 28.09 -13.04
C GLN A 187 -0.34 26.88 -13.63
N GLN A 188 0.98 26.90 -13.58
CA GLN A 188 1.81 25.78 -14.03
C GLN A 188 1.56 24.52 -13.19
N ALA A 189 1.42 24.65 -11.88
CA ALA A 189 1.08 23.55 -11.00
C ALA A 189 -0.29 22.95 -11.35
N ALA A 190 -1.29 23.79 -11.69
CA ALA A 190 -2.63 23.32 -12.03
C ALA A 190 -2.67 22.45 -13.29
N GLU A 191 -1.82 22.74 -14.27
CA GLU A 191 -1.75 21.98 -15.53
C GLU A 191 -1.21 20.57 -15.32
N HIS A 192 -0.30 20.37 -14.36
CA HIS A 192 0.40 19.10 -14.13
C HIS A 192 0.13 18.49 -12.74
N ILE A 193 -0.83 19.00 -12.00
CA ILE A 193 -1.01 18.71 -10.58
C ILE A 193 -1.18 17.23 -10.25
N ARG A 194 -1.70 16.44 -11.18
CA ARG A 194 -2.00 15.01 -10.99
C ARG A 194 -1.07 14.09 -11.74
N GLU A 195 -0.13 14.63 -12.50
CA GLU A 195 0.74 13.85 -13.35
C GLU A 195 2.16 13.81 -12.80
N TRP A 196 2.77 12.64 -12.80
CA TRP A 196 4.21 12.47 -12.71
C TRP A 196 4.73 12.09 -14.09
N SER A 197 5.73 12.80 -14.58
CA SER A 197 6.41 12.49 -15.84
C SER A 197 7.86 12.08 -15.59
N PHE A 198 8.36 11.14 -16.39
CA PHE A 198 9.77 10.73 -16.36
C PHE A 198 10.74 11.80 -16.92
N ASP A 199 10.23 12.86 -17.51
CA ASP A 199 11.12 13.95 -17.88
C ASP A 199 11.62 14.69 -16.62
N ASP A 200 12.73 15.41 -16.77
CA ASP A 200 13.36 16.16 -15.67
C ASP A 200 12.50 17.33 -15.16
N PHE A 201 11.27 17.46 -15.65
CA PHE A 201 10.42 18.60 -15.33
C PHE A 201 10.12 18.69 -13.83
N PHE A 202 9.78 17.56 -13.20
CA PHE A 202 9.47 17.54 -11.78
C PHE A 202 10.70 17.56 -10.90
N ALA A 203 11.72 16.78 -11.24
CA ALA A 203 12.94 16.67 -10.46
C ALA A 203 13.63 18.03 -10.27
N GLN A 204 13.58 18.91 -11.29
CA GLN A 204 14.20 20.23 -11.25
C GLN A 204 13.37 21.29 -10.51
N ARG A 205 12.10 21.02 -10.21
CA ARG A 205 11.15 22.01 -9.66
C ARG A 205 10.63 21.68 -8.28
N LEU A 206 11.04 20.55 -7.74
CA LEU A 206 10.70 20.12 -6.39
C LEU A 206 11.93 20.19 -5.49
N THR A 207 11.78 20.85 -4.34
CA THR A 207 12.75 20.78 -3.25
C THR A 207 12.16 19.92 -2.15
N TRP A 208 12.62 18.68 -2.07
CA TRP A 208 12.08 17.69 -1.14
C TRP A 208 12.37 18.03 0.32
N SER A 209 11.43 17.76 1.19
CA SER A 209 11.49 18.09 2.61
C SER A 209 10.84 17.00 3.48
N GLY A 210 11.01 17.12 4.78
CA GLY A 210 10.40 16.20 5.74
C GLY A 210 10.96 14.78 5.66
N TRP A 211 10.08 13.78 5.79
CA TRP A 211 10.48 12.37 5.68
C TRP A 211 10.77 11.95 4.24
N TYR A 212 10.27 12.69 3.28
CA TYR A 212 10.53 12.53 1.84
C TYR A 212 11.84 13.20 1.42
N ASP A 213 12.82 13.25 2.33
CA ASP A 213 14.10 13.93 2.12
C ASP A 213 15.20 12.96 1.71
N ARG A 214 16.18 13.46 0.99
CA ARG A 214 17.38 12.78 0.48
C ARG A 214 18.12 11.87 1.49
N PRO A 215 18.12 12.12 2.81
CA PRO A 215 18.68 11.18 3.76
C PRO A 215 18.05 9.80 3.77
N TRP A 216 16.76 9.69 3.42
CA TRP A 216 15.98 8.45 3.52
C TRP A 216 15.58 7.88 2.17
N ILE A 217 15.43 8.75 1.17
CA ILE A 217 14.94 8.42 -0.16
C ILE A 217 15.98 8.86 -1.18
N ARG A 218 16.34 7.97 -2.09
CA ARG A 218 17.12 8.28 -3.29
C ARG A 218 16.17 8.78 -4.35
N MET A 219 16.39 10.01 -4.78
CA MET A 219 15.53 10.64 -5.76
C MET A 219 15.95 10.23 -7.19
N PRO A 220 15.03 10.29 -8.17
CA PRO A 220 15.35 9.94 -9.56
C PRO A 220 16.46 10.79 -10.21
N ASP A 221 16.76 11.96 -9.67
CA ASP A 221 17.84 12.85 -10.12
C ASP A 221 19.21 12.56 -9.45
N GLU A 222 19.25 11.62 -8.49
CA GLU A 222 20.51 11.18 -7.88
C GLU A 222 21.13 10.05 -8.70
N HIS A 223 22.45 10.03 -8.73
CA HIS A 223 23.17 8.90 -9.32
C HIS A 223 22.97 7.64 -8.47
N TRP A 224 22.62 6.53 -9.12
CA TRP A 224 22.54 5.20 -8.51
C TRP A 224 23.46 4.22 -9.25
N ASP A 225 23.86 3.15 -8.55
CA ASP A 225 24.60 2.05 -9.16
C ASP A 225 23.61 0.96 -9.62
N GLU A 226 23.37 0.89 -10.92
CA GLU A 226 22.49 -0.12 -11.53
C GLU A 226 22.92 -1.57 -11.27
N ASN A 227 24.18 -1.79 -10.87
CA ASN A 227 24.69 -3.12 -10.54
C ASN A 227 24.50 -3.47 -9.06
N ASN A 228 24.11 -2.51 -8.21
CA ASN A 228 23.81 -2.73 -6.82
C ASN A 228 22.28 -2.83 -6.63
N PRO A 229 21.73 -4.00 -6.31
CA PRO A 229 20.28 -4.17 -6.16
C PRO A 229 19.68 -3.35 -5.01
N LEU A 230 20.49 -2.85 -4.07
CA LEU A 230 20.05 -1.95 -2.99
C LEU A 230 20.05 -0.47 -3.40
N GLU A 231 20.51 -0.17 -4.59
CA GLU A 231 20.59 1.20 -5.11
C GLU A 231 19.87 1.36 -6.46
N ALA A 232 19.42 0.26 -7.04
CA ALA A 232 18.77 0.26 -8.33
C ALA A 232 17.30 0.71 -8.19
N THR A 233 16.95 1.79 -8.87
CA THR A 233 15.55 2.24 -8.92
C THR A 233 14.71 1.28 -9.77
N VAL A 234 13.47 1.04 -9.35
CA VAL A 234 12.51 0.25 -10.12
C VAL A 234 11.69 1.21 -10.98
N PHE A 235 11.87 1.15 -12.29
CA PHE A 235 11.16 2.01 -13.27
C PHE A 235 11.27 3.52 -13.00
N GLY A 236 12.36 3.98 -12.39
CA GLY A 236 12.57 5.39 -12.08
C GLY A 236 11.72 5.92 -10.91
N MET A 237 11.14 5.04 -10.10
CA MET A 237 10.54 5.45 -8.83
C MET A 237 11.61 5.93 -7.86
N PRO A 238 11.29 6.84 -6.95
CA PRO A 238 12.16 7.10 -5.80
C PRO A 238 12.47 5.79 -5.07
N ASP A 239 13.64 5.68 -4.49
CA ASP A 239 14.16 4.45 -3.89
C ASP A 239 14.44 4.68 -2.40
N PHE A 240 14.06 3.73 -1.54
CA PHE A 240 14.43 3.80 -0.13
C PHE A 240 15.90 3.42 0.06
N LYS A 241 16.63 4.19 0.86
CA LYS A 241 18.05 3.92 1.17
C LYS A 241 18.15 2.79 2.22
N GLU A 242 17.81 1.56 1.80
CA GLU A 242 17.79 0.39 2.70
C GLU A 242 19.17 0.01 3.23
N GLU A 243 20.25 0.43 2.58
CA GLU A 243 21.61 0.31 3.08
C GLU A 243 21.83 1.07 4.40
N ARG A 244 20.90 1.98 4.77
CA ARG A 244 20.96 2.70 6.04
C ARG A 244 20.25 1.92 7.13
N THR A 245 20.95 1.69 8.23
CA THR A 245 20.45 0.91 9.38
C THR A 245 19.13 1.44 9.94
N GLU A 246 18.91 2.74 9.85
CA GLU A 246 17.71 3.43 10.32
C GLU A 246 16.49 3.04 9.49
N MET A 247 16.63 2.86 8.17
CA MET A 247 15.55 2.47 7.28
C MET A 247 15.04 1.06 7.54
N VAL A 248 15.91 0.13 7.92
CA VAL A 248 15.53 -1.26 8.26
C VAL A 248 14.57 -1.31 9.46
N ARG A 249 14.50 -0.25 10.26
CA ARG A 249 13.61 -0.18 11.43
C ARG A 249 12.21 0.35 11.11
N ILE A 250 12.02 1.06 9.99
CA ILE A 250 10.72 1.62 9.62
C ILE A 250 9.66 0.54 9.44
N PRO A 251 9.92 -0.58 8.73
CA PRO A 251 8.96 -1.67 8.59
C PRO A 251 8.56 -2.35 9.91
N ALA A 252 9.35 -2.19 10.97
CA ALA A 252 9.03 -2.78 12.28
C ALA A 252 7.94 -1.99 13.04
N PHE A 253 7.53 -0.83 12.54
CA PHE A 253 6.47 0.00 13.12
C PHE A 253 5.18 -0.01 12.28
N LEU A 254 5.20 -0.60 11.10
CA LEU A 254 4.05 -0.81 10.22
C LEU A 254 3.43 -2.18 10.48
#